data_f085fef94715fe44543e6cafa957f9ad
#
_entry.id   f085fef94715fe44543e6cafa957f9ad
#
_cell.length_a   1.000
_cell.length_b   1.000
_cell.length_c   1.000
_cell.angle_alpha   90.00
_cell.angle_beta   90.00
_cell.angle_gamma   90.00
#
_symmetry.space_group_name_H-M   'P 1'
#
loop_
_entity.id
_entity.type
_entity.pdbx_description
1 polymer ?
#
loop_
_entity_poly.entity_id
_entity_poly.type
_entity_poly.pdbx_seq_one_letter_code
_entity_poly.pdbx_strand_id
1 'polypeptide(L)'
;QIYAAGDLSDPHGTHRTCIEAVLEAMNQIRDEAWIKECRFWLYRGAWQEWDLDMVDMAVPLSPDEVIQKRHAIYRHLSQKDVMPFPGEDKREFWQRAEERTQNTARLYDRLGMAEYQAIEVFVRLRLFN
;
A
#
# COMPACT_ATOMS: atom_id res chain seq x y z
N GLN A 1 10.73 0.89 11.66
CA GLN A 1 9.88 1.34 10.56
C GLN A 1 8.43 0.94 10.82
N ILE A 2 7.50 1.80 10.45
CA ILE A 2 6.05 1.56 10.55
C ILE A 2 5.46 1.67 9.15
N TYR A 3 4.61 0.73 8.78
CA TYR A 3 3.88 0.71 7.51
C TYR A 3 2.38 0.76 7.79
N ALA A 4 1.68 1.68 7.16
CA ALA A 4 0.23 1.83 7.31
C ALA A 4 -0.46 2.09 5.98
N ALA A 5 -1.74 1.72 5.90
CA ALA A 5 -2.56 2.07 4.75
C ALA A 5 -2.79 3.59 4.70
N GLY A 6 -2.39 4.21 3.60
CA GLY A 6 -2.52 5.65 3.35
C GLY A 6 -3.74 6.02 2.53
N ASP A 7 -4.63 5.07 2.27
CA ASP A 7 -5.86 5.34 1.53
C ASP A 7 -6.93 5.90 2.46
N LEU A 8 -7.08 7.23 2.45
CA LEU A 8 -8.07 7.93 3.26
C LEU A 8 -9.43 8.03 2.56
N SER A 9 -9.52 7.63 1.29
CA SER A 9 -10.77 7.60 0.51
C SER A 9 -11.50 6.26 0.60
N ASP A 10 -11.07 5.39 1.49
CA ASP A 10 -11.71 4.11 1.78
C ASP A 10 -13.22 4.29 2.06
N PRO A 11 -14.10 3.71 1.24
CA PRO A 11 -15.54 3.89 1.38
C PRO A 11 -16.10 3.35 2.70
N HIS A 12 -15.40 2.42 3.34
CA HIS A 12 -15.79 1.84 4.63
C HIS A 12 -15.22 2.60 5.84
N GLY A 13 -14.29 3.52 5.62
CA GLY A 13 -13.66 4.30 6.68
C GLY A 13 -12.70 3.52 7.59
N THR A 14 -12.54 2.21 7.40
CA THR A 14 -11.73 1.36 8.26
C THR A 14 -10.24 1.72 8.20
N HIS A 15 -9.70 1.93 6.99
CA HIS A 15 -8.31 2.33 6.81
C HIS A 15 -8.03 3.70 7.42
N ARG A 16 -8.98 4.64 7.26
CA ARG A 16 -8.90 5.96 7.89
C ARG A 16 -8.84 5.84 9.41
N THR A 17 -9.77 5.11 10.01
CA THR A 17 -9.80 4.91 11.48
C THR A 17 -8.51 4.28 11.97
N CYS A 18 -7.97 3.30 11.26
CA CYS A 18 -6.71 2.66 11.63
C CYS A 18 -5.53 3.63 11.60
N ILE A 19 -5.39 4.42 10.53
CA ILE A 19 -4.28 5.38 10.45
C ILE A 19 -4.42 6.50 11.47
N GLU A 20 -5.63 7.01 11.71
CA GLU A 20 -5.89 8.01 12.75
C GLU A 20 -5.49 7.49 14.13
N ALA A 21 -5.83 6.24 14.47
CA ALA A 21 -5.40 5.61 15.72
C ALA A 21 -3.87 5.47 15.82
N VAL A 22 -3.19 5.11 14.74
CA VAL A 22 -1.73 5.02 14.71
C VAL A 22 -1.09 6.41 14.90
N LEU A 23 -1.61 7.44 14.22
CA LEU A 23 -1.11 8.81 14.33
C LEU A 23 -1.29 9.36 15.74
N GLU A 24 -2.43 9.09 16.36
CA GLU A 24 -2.70 9.49 17.75
C GLU A 24 -1.75 8.79 18.72
N ALA A 25 -1.55 7.48 18.57
CA ALA A 25 -0.59 6.73 19.38
C ALA A 25 0.83 7.29 19.24
N MET A 26 1.27 7.60 18.01
CA MET A 26 2.58 8.20 17.77
C MET A 26 2.71 9.59 18.40
N ASN A 27 1.65 10.39 18.37
CA ASN A 27 1.64 11.71 19.01
C ASN A 27 1.80 11.60 20.53
N GLN A 28 1.17 10.59 21.16
CA GLN A 28 1.29 10.36 22.59
C GLN A 28 2.71 9.98 23.03
N ILE A 29 3.47 9.32 22.16
CA ILE A 29 4.85 8.88 22.44
C ILE A 29 5.91 9.72 21.71
N ARG A 30 5.55 10.89 21.21
CA ARG A 30 6.43 11.74 20.39
C ARG A 30 7.74 12.15 21.06
N ASP A 31 7.77 12.17 22.39
CA ASP A 31 8.95 12.54 23.17
C ASP A 31 9.93 11.38 23.39
N GLU A 32 9.55 10.16 23.03
CA GLU A 32 10.42 8.99 23.05
C GLU A 32 11.55 9.13 22.04
N ALA A 33 12.78 8.86 22.46
CA ALA A 33 13.96 9.06 21.61
C ALA A 33 13.90 8.28 20.29
N TRP A 34 13.43 7.04 20.33
CA TRP A 34 13.37 6.15 19.18
C TRP A 34 12.33 6.57 18.13
N ILE A 35 11.28 7.31 18.52
CA ILE A 35 10.24 7.72 17.58
C ILE A 35 10.76 8.69 16.53
N LYS A 36 11.74 9.53 16.91
CA LYS A 36 12.37 10.51 16.00
C LYS A 36 13.19 9.84 14.89
N GLU A 37 13.66 8.61 15.14
CA GLU A 37 14.38 7.81 14.15
C GLU A 37 13.43 6.90 13.36
N CYS A 38 12.18 6.79 13.78
CA CYS A 38 11.20 5.93 13.15
C CYS A 38 10.79 6.48 11.78
N ARG A 39 10.85 5.61 10.76
CA ARG A 39 10.35 5.93 9.43
C ARG A 39 8.94 5.41 9.27
N PHE A 40 8.06 6.28 8.84
CA PHE A 40 6.66 5.97 8.62
C PHE A 40 6.35 5.93 7.13
N TRP A 41 5.87 4.78 6.65
CA TRP A 41 5.60 4.53 5.25
C TRP A 41 4.11 4.28 5.01
N LEU A 42 3.56 4.97 4.03
CA LEU A 42 2.19 4.81 3.60
C LEU A 42 2.15 4.01 2.30
N TYR A 43 1.35 2.95 2.28
CA TYR A 43 1.01 2.22 1.08
C TYR A 43 -0.44 2.45 0.67
N ARG A 44 -0.77 2.22 -0.58
CA ARG A 44 -2.15 2.22 -1.08
C ARG A 44 -2.73 0.80 -1.08
N GLY A 45 -4.08 0.73 -0.96
CA GLY A 45 -4.83 -0.51 -1.12
C GLY A 45 -5.02 -0.90 -2.59
N ALA A 46 -5.96 -1.80 -2.85
CA ALA A 46 -6.25 -2.31 -4.20
C ALA A 46 -7.00 -1.31 -5.11
N TRP A 47 -7.38 -0.16 -4.59
CA TRP A 47 -8.24 0.80 -5.29
C TRP A 47 -7.47 1.80 -6.14
N GLN A 48 -6.39 2.31 -5.60
CA GLN A 48 -5.60 3.39 -6.18
C GLN A 48 -4.11 3.15 -5.95
N GLU A 49 -3.28 3.83 -6.73
CA GLU A 49 -1.86 3.95 -6.46
C GLU A 49 -1.49 5.41 -6.20
N TRP A 50 -0.31 5.64 -5.62
CA TRP A 50 0.28 6.96 -5.49
C TRP A 50 0.68 7.50 -6.87
N ASP A 51 0.54 8.81 -7.05
CA ASP A 51 1.16 9.49 -8.19
C ASP A 51 2.69 9.35 -8.11
N LEU A 52 3.34 9.10 -9.24
CA LEU A 52 4.78 8.77 -9.27
C LEU A 52 5.67 9.87 -8.67
N ASP A 53 5.26 11.13 -8.78
CA ASP A 53 5.97 12.28 -8.20
C ASP A 53 5.90 12.34 -6.67
N MET A 54 4.98 11.61 -6.06
CA MET A 54 4.85 11.48 -4.61
C MET A 54 5.66 10.32 -4.02
N VAL A 55 6.12 9.40 -4.84
CA VAL A 55 6.76 8.16 -4.36
C VAL A 55 8.15 8.44 -3.79
N ASP A 56 8.34 8.08 -2.52
CA ASP A 56 9.64 8.13 -1.84
C ASP A 56 10.40 6.79 -1.88
N MET A 57 9.69 5.67 -2.04
CA MET A 57 10.30 4.34 -2.10
C MET A 57 9.53 3.44 -3.07
N ALA A 58 10.26 2.80 -3.97
CA ALA A 58 9.75 1.79 -4.89
C ALA A 58 10.45 0.46 -4.65
N VAL A 59 9.69 -0.61 -4.47
CA VAL A 59 10.19 -1.96 -4.18
C VAL A 59 9.78 -2.87 -5.32
N PRO A 60 10.71 -3.27 -6.21
CA PRO A 60 10.41 -4.23 -7.25
C PRO A 60 10.16 -5.61 -6.66
N LEU A 61 9.20 -6.32 -7.25
CA LEU A 61 8.83 -7.68 -6.87
C LEU A 61 9.20 -8.65 -7.97
N SER A 62 9.85 -9.74 -7.58
CA SER A 62 10.06 -10.90 -8.45
C SER A 62 8.74 -11.65 -8.73
N PRO A 63 8.68 -12.51 -9.76
CA PRO A 63 7.54 -13.38 -9.99
C PRO A 63 7.12 -14.20 -8.78
N ASP A 64 8.07 -14.75 -8.04
CA ASP A 64 7.80 -15.56 -6.85
C ASP A 64 7.21 -14.72 -5.71
N GLU A 65 7.67 -13.49 -5.52
CA GLU A 65 7.12 -12.57 -4.52
C GLU A 65 5.69 -12.13 -4.87
N VAL A 66 5.36 -11.95 -6.15
CA VAL A 66 3.98 -11.70 -6.60
C VAL A 66 3.07 -12.88 -6.25
N ILE A 67 3.52 -14.13 -6.49
CA ILE A 67 2.80 -15.33 -6.12
C ILE A 67 2.64 -15.44 -4.60
N GLN A 68 3.70 -15.17 -3.85
CA GLN A 68 3.66 -15.17 -2.37
C GLN A 68 2.64 -14.16 -1.84
N LYS A 69 2.61 -12.95 -2.40
CA LYS A 69 1.63 -11.91 -2.06
C LYS A 69 0.20 -12.39 -2.32
N ARG A 70 -0.07 -13.01 -3.46
CA ARG A 70 -1.36 -13.62 -3.79
C ARG A 70 -1.78 -14.65 -2.75
N HIS A 71 -0.88 -15.55 -2.38
CA HIS A 71 -1.13 -16.56 -1.36
C HIS A 71 -1.41 -15.93 0.02
N ALA A 72 -0.74 -14.83 0.35
CA ALA A 72 -1.03 -14.08 1.58
C ALA A 72 -2.46 -13.52 1.58
N ILE A 73 -2.92 -12.97 0.46
CA ILE A 73 -4.30 -12.48 0.29
C ILE A 73 -5.29 -13.65 0.51
N TYR A 74 -5.02 -14.83 -0.02
CA TYR A 74 -5.89 -16.00 0.14
C TYR A 74 -6.03 -16.49 1.59
N ARG A 75 -5.12 -16.09 2.49
CA ARG A 75 -5.25 -16.40 3.92
C ARG A 75 -6.33 -15.57 4.63
N HIS A 76 -6.79 -14.48 4.02
CA HIS A 76 -7.91 -13.68 4.52
C HIS A 76 -9.25 -14.32 4.12
N LEU A 77 -9.57 -15.49 4.70
CA LEU A 77 -10.66 -16.37 4.29
C LEU A 77 -12.04 -15.70 4.30
N SER A 78 -12.27 -14.73 5.17
CA SER A 78 -13.55 -14.02 5.28
C SER A 78 -13.77 -13.00 4.15
N GLN A 79 -12.73 -12.66 3.39
CA GLN A 79 -12.79 -11.56 2.42
C GLN A 79 -12.22 -11.89 1.04
N LYS A 80 -11.65 -13.08 0.86
CA LYS A 80 -11.02 -13.44 -0.41
C LYS A 80 -12.01 -13.56 -1.58
N ASP A 81 -13.23 -13.98 -1.31
CA ASP A 81 -14.24 -14.32 -2.33
C ASP A 81 -15.36 -13.28 -2.44
N VAL A 82 -15.52 -12.43 -1.43
CA VAL A 82 -16.63 -11.49 -1.35
C VAL A 82 -16.11 -10.12 -0.97
N MET A 83 -15.73 -9.35 -1.99
CA MET A 83 -15.51 -7.92 -1.80
C MET A 83 -16.65 -7.15 -2.44
N PRO A 84 -17.44 -6.42 -1.66
CA PRO A 84 -18.43 -5.50 -2.21
C PRO A 84 -17.69 -4.30 -2.81
N PHE A 85 -17.18 -4.46 -4.04
CA PHE A 85 -16.67 -3.33 -4.77
C PHE A 85 -17.84 -2.50 -5.29
N PRO A 86 -17.84 -1.19 -5.12
CA PRO A 86 -18.82 -0.36 -5.78
C PRO A 86 -18.62 -0.44 -7.30
N GLY A 87 -19.70 -0.77 -8.02
CA GLY A 87 -19.69 -0.82 -9.48
C GLY A 87 -19.72 -2.23 -10.09
N GLU A 88 -19.56 -2.29 -11.41
CA GLU A 88 -19.65 -3.51 -12.21
C GLU A 88 -18.34 -4.32 -12.27
N ASP A 89 -17.32 -3.93 -11.53
CA ASP A 89 -16.02 -4.60 -11.57
C ASP A 89 -16.09 -5.96 -10.87
N LYS A 90 -15.99 -7.03 -11.68
CA LYS A 90 -16.09 -8.44 -11.24
C LYS A 90 -14.75 -9.04 -10.81
N ARG A 91 -13.64 -8.26 -10.85
CA ARG A 91 -12.35 -8.79 -10.46
C ARG A 91 -12.30 -9.08 -8.97
N GLU A 92 -11.66 -10.17 -8.59
CA GLU A 92 -11.35 -10.50 -7.21
C GLU A 92 -10.31 -9.50 -6.63
N PHE A 93 -10.27 -9.38 -5.32
CA PHE A 93 -9.37 -8.43 -4.64
C PHE A 93 -7.90 -8.64 -5.03
N TRP A 94 -7.43 -9.89 -5.10
CA TRP A 94 -6.05 -10.18 -5.47
C TRP A 94 -5.71 -9.77 -6.90
N GLN A 95 -6.67 -9.90 -7.84
CA GLN A 95 -6.49 -9.47 -9.23
C GLN A 95 -6.27 -7.97 -9.32
N ARG A 96 -7.04 -7.19 -8.57
CA ARG A 96 -6.86 -5.74 -8.49
C ARG A 96 -5.53 -5.36 -7.88
N ALA A 97 -5.16 -6.01 -6.76
CA ALA A 97 -3.89 -5.73 -6.08
C ALA A 97 -2.68 -6.04 -6.97
N GLU A 98 -2.72 -7.14 -7.73
CA GLU A 98 -1.66 -7.47 -8.70
C GLU A 98 -1.62 -6.50 -9.87
N GLU A 99 -2.76 -6.22 -10.49
CA GLU A 99 -2.83 -5.30 -11.62
C GLU A 99 -2.33 -3.90 -11.23
N ARG A 100 -2.64 -3.43 -10.03
CA ARG A 100 -2.11 -2.16 -9.51
C ARG A 100 -0.58 -2.14 -9.54
N THR A 101 0.07 -3.13 -8.95
CA THR A 101 1.53 -3.19 -8.87
C THR A 101 2.20 -3.47 -10.22
N GLN A 102 1.53 -4.21 -11.11
CA GLN A 102 1.98 -4.40 -12.49
C GLN A 102 1.86 -3.11 -13.31
N ASN A 103 0.78 -2.34 -13.14
CA ASN A 103 0.63 -1.04 -13.79
C ASN A 103 1.70 -0.06 -13.33
N THR A 104 2.01 -0.05 -12.04
CA THR A 104 3.11 0.74 -11.47
C THR A 104 4.44 0.37 -12.13
N ALA A 105 4.74 -0.93 -12.26
CA ALA A 105 5.96 -1.38 -12.94
C ALA A 105 6.03 -0.90 -14.40
N ARG A 106 4.91 -0.98 -15.15
CA ARG A 106 4.85 -0.48 -16.54
C ARG A 106 5.06 1.03 -16.63
N LEU A 107 4.66 1.80 -15.62
CA LEU A 107 4.92 3.24 -15.59
C LEU A 107 6.42 3.53 -15.42
N TYR A 108 7.08 2.80 -14.50
CA TYR A 108 8.53 2.91 -14.32
C TYR A 108 9.33 2.46 -15.56
N ASP A 109 8.90 1.39 -16.23
CA ASP A 109 9.49 0.94 -17.50
C ASP A 109 9.43 2.05 -18.57
N ARG A 110 8.29 2.72 -18.72
CA ARG A 110 8.14 3.86 -19.66
C ARG A 110 9.05 5.04 -19.32
N LEU A 111 9.49 5.17 -18.09
CA LEU A 111 10.48 6.17 -17.70
C LEU A 111 11.92 5.72 -17.96
N GLY A 112 12.12 4.56 -18.59
CA GLY A 112 13.43 4.02 -18.95
C GLY A 112 14.15 3.31 -17.82
N MET A 113 13.42 2.91 -16.78
CA MET A 113 13.95 2.07 -15.71
C MET A 113 13.96 0.59 -16.14
N ALA A 114 14.58 -0.26 -15.35
CA ALA A 114 14.59 -1.70 -15.61
C ALA A 114 13.17 -2.28 -15.60
N GLU A 115 12.91 -3.23 -16.49
CA GLU A 115 11.65 -3.94 -16.58
C GLU A 115 11.46 -4.87 -15.37
N TYR A 116 10.44 -4.60 -14.58
CA TYR A 116 10.02 -5.43 -13.44
C TYR A 116 8.60 -5.94 -13.66
N GLN A 117 8.30 -7.11 -13.12
CA GLN A 117 6.96 -7.68 -13.20
C GLN A 117 5.94 -6.86 -12.40
N ALA A 118 6.31 -6.41 -11.22
CA ALA A 118 5.48 -5.61 -10.34
C ALA A 118 6.35 -4.73 -9.45
N ILE A 119 5.83 -3.59 -9.02
CA ILE A 119 6.49 -2.66 -8.10
C ILE A 119 5.48 -2.23 -7.04
N GLU A 120 5.83 -2.39 -5.75
CA GLU A 120 5.14 -1.74 -4.64
C GLU A 120 5.76 -0.38 -4.36
N VAL A 121 4.92 0.62 -4.15
CA VAL A 121 5.40 1.98 -3.87
C VAL A 121 4.86 2.52 -2.56
N PHE A 122 5.66 3.38 -1.95
CA PHE A 122 5.38 3.96 -0.64
C PHE A 122 5.71 5.44 -0.62
N VAL A 123 4.90 6.19 0.11
CA VAL A 123 5.13 7.60 0.43
C VAL A 123 5.58 7.70 1.88
N ARG A 124 6.58 8.52 2.15
CA ARG A 124 7.08 8.76 3.50
C ARG A 124 6.25 9.83 4.19
N LEU A 125 5.59 9.46 5.27
CA LEU A 125 4.97 10.44 6.15
C LEU A 125 6.01 11.00 7.14
N ARG A 126 6.22 12.34 7.08
CA ARG A 126 7.14 13.06 7.95
C ARG A 126 6.34 13.67 9.09
N LEU A 127 6.32 13.02 10.24
CA LEU A 127 5.51 13.43 11.39
C LEU A 127 6.26 14.34 12.37
N PHE A 128 7.56 14.15 12.46
CA PHE A 128 8.40 14.86 13.43
C PHE A 128 9.63 15.40 12.69
N ASN A 129 9.63 16.68 12.41
CA ASN A 129 10.77 17.43 11.88
C ASN A 129 11.51 18.10 13.03
#